data_8999f421daf5fa1e9b056c9236ac3a61
#
_entry.id   8999f421daf5fa1e9b056c9236ac3a61
#
_cell.length_a   1.000
_cell.length_b   1.000
_cell.length_c   1.000
_cell.angle_alpha   90.00
_cell.angle_beta   90.00
_cell.angle_gamma   90.00
#
_symmetry.space_group_name_H-M   'P 1'
#
loop_
_entity.id
_entity.type
_entity.pdbx_description
1 polymer ?
#
loop_
_entity_poly.entity_id
_entity_poly.type
_entity_poly.pdbx_seq_one_letter_code
_entity_poly.pdbx_strand_id
1 'polypeptide(L)'
;MRPRIESVDILRGFTIMAMILVNTPGSWGHVYAPLRHAEWHGLTPTDLIFPFFLYIVGISIYFAYKNKPATKSTYKKISIRSAKLIGLGLFLNLFLPYFPFFTELETCRIPGVLQRIGLVFFCSALVYLHCHWKYLVGIVVLLLAGYWLFLGFIPFADGSLPTYNRASNNWANYIDLNVLGKHM
;
A
#
# COMPACT_ATOMS: atom_id res chain seq x y z
N MET A 1 31.42 -1.69 4.38
CA MET A 1 30.07 -1.20 4.67
C MET A 1 29.52 -0.54 3.39
N ARG A 2 28.27 -0.79 3.00
CA ARG A 2 27.69 -0.06 1.86
C ARG A 2 27.42 1.37 2.30
N PRO A 3 27.77 2.40 1.49
CA PRO A 3 27.48 3.78 1.83
C PRO A 3 25.96 3.94 2.01
N ARG A 4 25.54 4.52 3.11
CA ARG A 4 24.15 4.93 3.32
C ARG A 4 23.84 6.08 2.38
N ILE A 5 22.65 6.06 1.79
CA ILE A 5 22.18 7.15 0.94
C ILE A 5 21.33 8.04 1.84
N GLU A 6 21.99 9.09 2.36
CA GLU A 6 21.39 10.01 3.33
C GLU A 6 20.08 10.62 2.83
N SER A 7 19.98 10.96 1.54
CA SER A 7 18.76 11.52 0.95
C SER A 7 17.55 10.60 1.06
N VAL A 8 17.75 9.27 0.95
CA VAL A 8 16.67 8.28 1.10
C VAL A 8 16.24 8.16 2.56
N ASP A 9 17.19 8.24 3.49
CA ASP A 9 16.90 8.17 4.92
C ASP A 9 16.20 9.47 5.39
N ILE A 10 16.60 10.64 4.89
CA ILE A 10 15.92 11.92 5.13
C ILE A 10 14.49 11.90 4.59
N LEU A 11 14.28 11.46 3.34
CA LEU A 11 12.96 11.36 2.73
C LEU A 11 12.05 10.43 3.53
N ARG A 12 12.59 9.30 4.01
CA ARG A 12 11.85 8.36 4.87
C ARG A 12 11.44 9.01 6.19
N GLY A 13 12.38 9.71 6.85
CA GLY A 13 12.11 10.44 8.09
C GLY A 13 11.03 11.50 7.90
N PHE A 14 11.13 12.29 6.83
CA PHE A 14 10.11 13.29 6.48
C PHE A 14 8.73 12.67 6.24
N THR A 15 8.68 11.57 5.51
CA THR A 15 7.42 10.85 5.23
C THR A 15 6.79 10.29 6.51
N ILE A 16 7.60 9.80 7.46
CA ILE A 16 7.12 9.33 8.77
C ILE A 16 6.56 10.50 9.59
N MET A 17 7.24 11.64 9.63
CA MET A 17 6.76 12.83 10.32
C MET A 17 5.43 13.32 9.72
N ALA A 18 5.32 13.37 8.40
CA ALA A 18 4.08 13.73 7.72
C ALA A 18 2.95 12.76 8.06
N MET A 19 3.23 11.44 8.09
CA MET A 19 2.26 10.42 8.49
C MET A 19 1.76 10.61 9.92
N ILE A 20 2.65 10.89 10.86
CA ILE A 20 2.26 11.15 12.25
C ILE A 20 1.37 12.39 12.33
N LEU A 21 1.77 13.47 11.64
CA LEU A 21 1.02 14.73 11.63
C LEU A 21 -0.43 14.55 11.14
N VAL A 22 -0.62 13.82 10.02
CA VAL A 22 -1.96 13.67 9.44
C VAL A 22 -2.83 12.64 10.15
N ASN A 23 -2.22 11.64 10.80
CA ASN A 23 -2.97 10.59 11.52
C ASN A 23 -3.27 10.93 12.99
N THR A 24 -2.70 12.00 13.52
CA THR A 24 -2.92 12.44 14.91
C THR A 24 -3.40 13.89 14.98
N PRO A 25 -4.49 14.26 14.31
CA PRO A 25 -5.08 15.58 14.50
C PRO A 25 -5.66 15.69 15.92
N GLY A 26 -5.55 16.85 16.53
CA GLY A 26 -6.14 17.08 17.86
C GLY A 26 -7.67 16.93 17.87
N SER A 27 -8.33 17.23 16.74
CA SER A 27 -9.77 17.01 16.53
C SER A 27 -10.04 16.72 15.08
N TRP A 28 -10.73 15.61 14.79
CA TRP A 28 -11.13 15.24 13.43
C TRP A 28 -12.15 16.19 12.81
N GLY A 29 -12.90 16.93 13.64
CA GLY A 29 -13.85 17.95 13.16
C GLY A 29 -13.18 19.25 12.69
N HIS A 30 -11.93 19.51 13.10
CA HIS A 30 -11.23 20.77 12.85
C HIS A 30 -9.85 20.55 12.23
N VAL A 31 -9.79 19.73 11.18
CA VAL A 31 -8.55 19.44 10.43
C VAL A 31 -8.42 20.44 9.27
N TYR A 32 -7.24 21.02 9.08
CA TYR A 32 -6.95 21.88 7.92
C TYR A 32 -7.14 21.13 6.62
N ALA A 33 -7.72 21.79 5.61
CA ALA A 33 -8.06 21.17 4.33
C ALA A 33 -6.89 20.40 3.66
N PRO A 34 -5.64 20.89 3.62
CA PRO A 34 -4.52 20.14 3.05
C PRO A 34 -4.13 18.87 3.80
N LEU A 35 -4.54 18.74 5.08
CA LEU A 35 -4.28 17.58 5.93
C LEU A 35 -5.43 16.57 5.94
N ARG A 36 -6.52 16.84 5.21
CA ARG A 36 -7.60 15.88 5.00
C ARG A 36 -7.33 15.04 3.76
N HIS A 37 -7.84 13.82 3.76
CA HIS A 37 -7.94 13.04 2.52
C HIS A 37 -8.97 13.66 1.58
N ALA A 38 -8.74 13.53 0.27
CA ALA A 38 -9.78 13.82 -0.71
C ALA A 38 -10.99 12.92 -0.48
N GLU A 39 -12.21 13.46 -0.60
CA GLU A 39 -13.44 12.68 -0.34
C GLU A 39 -13.60 11.51 -1.31
N TRP A 40 -13.37 11.74 -2.60
CA TRP A 40 -13.35 10.71 -3.63
C TRP A 40 -12.50 11.12 -4.82
N HIS A 41 -12.86 12.22 -5.50
CA HIS A 41 -12.08 12.81 -6.58
C HIS A 41 -11.18 13.91 -6.05
N GLY A 42 -9.95 13.93 -6.51
CA GLY A 42 -8.96 14.93 -6.11
C GLY A 42 -7.70 14.31 -5.53
N LEU A 43 -6.77 15.18 -5.15
CA LEU A 43 -5.49 14.80 -4.56
C LEU A 43 -5.11 15.86 -3.53
N THR A 44 -4.88 15.44 -2.30
CA THR A 44 -4.35 16.29 -1.24
C THR A 44 -2.92 15.90 -0.90
N PRO A 45 -2.14 16.76 -0.21
CA PRO A 45 -0.82 16.38 0.29
C PRO A 45 -0.83 15.12 1.17
N THR A 46 -1.92 14.91 1.93
CA THR A 46 -2.13 13.72 2.76
C THR A 46 -2.19 12.44 1.94
N ASP A 47 -2.80 12.46 0.76
CA ASP A 47 -2.94 11.31 -0.13
C ASP A 47 -1.61 10.87 -0.74
N LEU A 48 -0.59 11.76 -0.77
CA LEU A 48 0.74 11.47 -1.30
C LEU A 48 1.64 10.71 -0.32
N ILE A 49 1.33 10.70 0.97
CA ILE A 49 2.20 10.13 2.01
C ILE A 49 2.41 8.63 1.78
N PHE A 50 1.35 7.88 1.54
CA PHE A 50 1.44 6.45 1.28
C PHE A 50 2.17 6.11 -0.03
N PRO A 51 1.90 6.77 -1.17
CA PRO A 51 2.70 6.63 -2.38
C PRO A 51 4.19 6.91 -2.18
N PHE A 52 4.56 7.94 -1.41
CA PHE A 52 5.97 8.19 -1.07
C PHE A 52 6.61 7.04 -0.29
N PHE A 53 5.88 6.42 0.64
CA PHE A 53 6.38 5.22 1.31
C PHE A 53 6.67 4.09 0.32
N LEU A 54 5.77 3.82 -0.61
CA LEU A 54 5.96 2.79 -1.63
C LEU A 54 7.12 3.12 -2.57
N TYR A 55 7.28 4.40 -2.93
CA TYR A 55 8.42 4.87 -3.71
C TYR A 55 9.74 4.61 -3.00
N ILE A 56 9.84 4.94 -1.71
CA ILE A 56 11.03 4.67 -0.89
C ILE A 56 11.28 3.16 -0.77
N VAL A 57 10.24 2.34 -0.67
CA VAL A 57 10.35 0.87 -0.70
C VAL A 57 10.97 0.40 -2.01
N GLY A 58 10.53 0.93 -3.16
CA GLY A 58 11.09 0.63 -4.48
C GLY A 58 12.58 0.96 -4.59
N ILE A 59 12.97 2.18 -4.18
CA ILE A 59 14.39 2.59 -4.12
C ILE A 59 15.18 1.66 -3.20
N SER A 60 14.63 1.31 -2.05
CA SER A 60 15.28 0.42 -1.09
C SER A 60 15.48 -1.00 -1.63
N ILE A 61 14.54 -1.52 -2.43
CA ILE A 61 14.65 -2.80 -3.13
C ILE A 61 15.81 -2.76 -4.12
N TYR A 62 15.88 -1.71 -4.95
CA TYR A 62 16.97 -1.55 -5.90
C TYR A 62 18.34 -1.61 -5.20
N PHE A 63 18.59 -0.76 -4.20
CA PHE A 63 19.86 -0.74 -3.50
C PHE A 63 20.16 -2.01 -2.69
N ALA A 64 19.13 -2.67 -2.17
CA ALA A 64 19.30 -3.92 -1.42
C ALA A 64 19.67 -5.11 -2.32
N TYR A 65 19.13 -5.16 -3.54
CA TYR A 65 19.19 -6.37 -4.39
C TYR A 65 19.91 -6.18 -5.73
N LYS A 66 20.34 -4.97 -6.11
CA LYS A 66 21.03 -4.64 -7.39
C LYS A 66 22.11 -5.65 -7.83
N ASN A 67 22.86 -6.21 -6.87
CA ASN A 67 23.97 -7.13 -7.16
C ASN A 67 23.83 -8.45 -6.41
N LYS A 68 22.60 -8.85 -6.05
CA LYS A 68 22.37 -10.10 -5.33
C LYS A 68 21.77 -11.15 -6.26
N PRO A 69 22.32 -12.35 -6.24
CA PRO A 69 21.74 -13.46 -6.98
C PRO A 69 20.40 -13.89 -6.36
N ALA A 70 19.52 -14.42 -7.20
CA ALA A 70 18.25 -15.01 -6.81
C ALA A 70 18.48 -16.39 -6.17
N THR A 71 18.91 -16.42 -4.90
CA THR A 71 19.20 -17.64 -4.12
C THR A 71 18.11 -17.91 -3.09
N LYS A 72 18.04 -19.15 -2.59
CA LYS A 72 17.14 -19.54 -1.48
C LYS A 72 17.30 -18.63 -0.25
N SER A 73 18.53 -18.19 0.05
CA SER A 73 18.80 -17.25 1.15
C SER A 73 18.20 -15.88 0.91
N THR A 74 18.25 -15.37 -0.36
CA THR A 74 17.66 -14.09 -0.73
C THR A 74 16.13 -14.15 -0.61
N TYR A 75 15.49 -15.19 -1.13
CA TYR A 75 14.04 -15.40 -1.00
C TYR A 75 13.60 -15.51 0.45
N LYS A 76 14.31 -16.30 1.26
CA LYS A 76 14.01 -16.41 2.69
C LYS A 76 14.04 -15.05 3.39
N LYS A 77 15.02 -14.19 3.08
CA LYS A 77 15.11 -12.84 3.66
C LYS A 77 13.95 -11.94 3.24
N ILE A 78 13.54 -12.00 1.96
CA ILE A 78 12.40 -11.26 1.43
C ILE A 78 11.12 -11.72 2.14
N SER A 79 10.87 -13.03 2.18
CA SER A 79 9.67 -13.61 2.81
C SER A 79 9.57 -13.29 4.30
N ILE A 80 10.67 -13.42 5.05
CA ILE A 80 10.70 -13.09 6.49
C ILE A 80 10.41 -11.60 6.72
N ARG A 81 10.99 -10.71 5.90
CA ARG A 81 10.76 -9.27 6.04
C ARG A 81 9.31 -8.91 5.73
N SER A 82 8.75 -9.46 4.67
CA SER A 82 7.34 -9.28 4.31
C SER A 82 6.42 -9.81 5.40
N ALA A 83 6.64 -11.05 5.86
CA ALA A 83 5.85 -11.67 6.91
C ALA A 83 5.89 -10.87 8.23
N LYS A 84 7.05 -10.31 8.60
CA LYS A 84 7.17 -9.43 9.78
C LYS A 84 6.34 -8.16 9.63
N LEU A 85 6.34 -7.52 8.44
CA LEU A 85 5.55 -6.31 8.20
C LEU A 85 4.04 -6.62 8.24
N ILE A 86 3.62 -7.72 7.61
CA ILE A 86 2.22 -8.15 7.60
C ILE A 86 1.79 -8.53 9.02
N GLY A 87 2.59 -9.33 9.72
CA GLY A 87 2.29 -9.77 11.09
C GLY A 87 2.22 -8.59 12.08
N LEU A 88 3.15 -7.64 12.00
CA LEU A 88 3.11 -6.43 12.81
C LEU A 88 1.88 -5.58 12.51
N GLY A 89 1.52 -5.44 11.22
CA GLY A 89 0.33 -4.71 10.83
C GLY A 89 -0.96 -5.35 11.33
N LEU A 90 -1.08 -6.68 11.25
CA LEU A 90 -2.22 -7.41 11.82
C LEU A 90 -2.27 -7.28 13.33
N PHE A 91 -1.13 -7.40 14.00
CA PHE A 91 -1.04 -7.21 15.44
C PHE A 91 -1.54 -5.81 15.86
N LEU A 92 -1.08 -4.74 15.18
CA LEU A 92 -1.51 -3.38 15.48
C LEU A 92 -2.99 -3.14 15.19
N ASN A 93 -3.57 -3.81 14.20
CA ASN A 93 -5.00 -3.70 13.91
C ASN A 93 -5.87 -4.46 14.93
N LEU A 94 -5.33 -5.51 15.54
CA LEU A 94 -6.03 -6.29 16.56
C LEU A 94 -5.86 -5.70 17.96
N PHE A 95 -4.75 -4.99 18.22
CA PHE A 95 -4.41 -4.52 19.54
C PHE A 95 -5.17 -3.25 19.91
N LEU A 96 -5.83 -3.28 21.05
CA LEU A 96 -6.45 -2.13 21.69
C LEU A 96 -5.62 -1.68 22.90
N PRO A 97 -5.43 -0.36 23.13
CA PRO A 97 -4.67 0.13 24.30
C PRO A 97 -5.45 0.03 25.62
N TYR A 98 -6.66 -0.54 25.61
CA TYR A 98 -7.55 -0.72 26.76
C TYR A 98 -8.21 -2.10 26.73
N PHE A 99 -8.75 -2.52 27.87
CA PHE A 99 -9.47 -3.80 27.98
C PHE A 99 -10.68 -3.83 27.03
N PRO A 100 -10.90 -4.91 26.22
CA PRO A 100 -10.32 -6.25 26.31
C PRO A 100 -8.95 -6.49 25.60
N PHE A 101 -8.19 -5.47 25.26
CA PHE A 101 -6.87 -5.47 24.58
C PHE A 101 -6.85 -5.97 23.14
N PHE A 102 -7.82 -6.77 22.72
CA PHE A 102 -7.92 -7.26 21.35
C PHE A 102 -9.34 -7.06 20.82
N THR A 103 -9.44 -6.62 19.55
CA THR A 103 -10.71 -6.59 18.81
C THR A 103 -11.14 -8.00 18.42
N GLU A 104 -12.44 -8.18 18.15
CA GLU A 104 -12.96 -9.42 17.61
C GLU A 104 -12.34 -9.70 16.23
N LEU A 105 -11.96 -10.96 16.00
CA LEU A 105 -11.36 -11.38 14.73
C LEU A 105 -12.30 -11.16 13.53
N GLU A 106 -13.62 -11.23 13.76
CA GLU A 106 -14.63 -11.04 12.71
C GLU A 106 -14.68 -9.61 12.16
N THR A 107 -14.22 -8.61 12.94
CA THR A 107 -14.20 -7.19 12.55
C THR A 107 -12.79 -6.66 12.31
N CYS A 108 -11.78 -7.54 12.37
CA CYS A 108 -10.40 -7.15 12.17
C CYS A 108 -10.17 -6.61 10.75
N ARG A 109 -9.63 -5.39 10.66
CA ARG A 109 -9.25 -4.79 9.39
C ARG A 109 -8.01 -5.47 8.79
N ILE A 110 -8.21 -6.25 7.71
CA ILE A 110 -7.12 -6.96 7.04
C ILE A 110 -6.26 -6.02 6.19
N PRO A 111 -6.81 -5.10 5.36
CA PRO A 111 -6.01 -4.27 4.46
C PRO A 111 -5.44 -3.02 5.15
N GLY A 112 -4.60 -3.21 6.16
CA GLY A 112 -3.87 -2.10 6.79
C GLY A 112 -2.67 -1.62 5.97
N VAL A 113 -2.11 -0.48 6.36
CA VAL A 113 -0.96 0.16 5.66
C VAL A 113 0.27 -0.76 5.65
N LEU A 114 0.64 -1.35 6.79
CA LEU A 114 1.81 -2.22 6.90
C LEU A 114 1.64 -3.52 6.13
N GLN A 115 0.44 -4.09 6.08
CA GLN A 115 0.12 -5.28 5.30
C GLN A 115 0.30 -5.00 3.80
N ARG A 116 -0.22 -3.86 3.32
CA ARG A 116 -0.05 -3.42 1.93
C ARG A 116 1.42 -3.20 1.58
N ILE A 117 2.19 -2.52 2.44
CA ILE A 117 3.63 -2.33 2.26
C ILE A 117 4.36 -3.69 2.23
N GLY A 118 4.02 -4.61 3.13
CA GLY A 118 4.61 -5.95 3.17
C GLY A 118 4.35 -6.75 1.90
N LEU A 119 3.11 -6.72 1.39
CA LEU A 119 2.73 -7.41 0.16
C LEU A 119 3.41 -6.79 -1.07
N VAL A 120 3.37 -5.46 -1.21
CA VAL A 120 4.02 -4.75 -2.31
C VAL A 120 5.52 -4.96 -2.30
N PHE A 121 6.17 -4.92 -1.12
CA PHE A 121 7.59 -5.23 -0.98
C PHE A 121 7.91 -6.64 -1.47
N PHE A 122 7.11 -7.64 -1.08
CA PHE A 122 7.30 -9.03 -1.50
C PHE A 122 7.22 -9.17 -3.02
N CYS A 123 6.10 -8.75 -3.61
CA CYS A 123 5.88 -8.86 -5.06
C CYS A 123 6.92 -8.08 -5.87
N SER A 124 7.19 -6.82 -5.49
CA SER A 124 8.14 -5.97 -6.20
C SER A 124 9.57 -6.49 -6.10
N ALA A 125 9.99 -7.04 -4.95
CA ALA A 125 11.31 -7.63 -4.80
C ALA A 125 11.48 -8.90 -5.64
N LEU A 126 10.44 -9.76 -5.74
CA LEU A 126 10.46 -10.93 -6.60
C LEU A 126 10.54 -10.54 -8.08
N VAL A 127 9.69 -9.63 -8.51
CA VAL A 127 9.69 -9.14 -9.91
C VAL A 127 11.04 -8.51 -10.23
N TYR A 128 11.61 -7.70 -9.35
CA TYR A 128 12.92 -7.08 -9.53
C TYR A 128 14.06 -8.09 -9.67
N LEU A 129 14.02 -9.20 -8.94
CA LEU A 129 15.06 -10.24 -9.01
C LEU A 129 15.01 -11.05 -10.31
N HIS A 130 13.87 -11.14 -10.98
CA HIS A 130 13.68 -12.00 -12.17
C HIS A 130 13.61 -11.22 -13.48
N CYS A 131 13.21 -9.93 -13.43
CA CYS A 131 12.94 -9.15 -14.61
C CYS A 131 14.03 -8.12 -14.90
N HIS A 132 14.43 -8.02 -16.16
CA HIS A 132 15.27 -6.93 -16.63
C HIS A 132 14.47 -5.61 -16.61
N TRP A 133 15.15 -4.48 -16.42
CA TRP A 133 14.51 -3.17 -16.24
C TRP A 133 13.47 -2.79 -17.32
N LYS A 134 13.69 -3.19 -18.59
CA LYS A 134 12.74 -2.97 -19.70
C LYS A 134 11.39 -3.66 -19.45
N TYR A 135 11.43 -4.90 -18.93
CA TYR A 135 10.20 -5.62 -18.56
C TYR A 135 9.52 -5.01 -17.35
N LEU A 136 10.27 -4.44 -16.40
CA LEU A 136 9.69 -3.72 -15.26
C LEU A 136 8.87 -2.52 -15.73
N VAL A 137 9.40 -1.73 -16.68
CA VAL A 137 8.63 -0.63 -17.28
C VAL A 137 7.37 -1.15 -17.99
N GLY A 138 7.50 -2.23 -18.78
CA GLY A 138 6.35 -2.84 -19.43
C GLY A 138 5.28 -3.31 -18.44
N ILE A 139 5.68 -3.94 -17.32
CA ILE A 139 4.76 -4.37 -16.24
C ILE A 139 4.05 -3.16 -15.63
N VAL A 140 4.76 -2.06 -15.36
CA VAL A 140 4.14 -0.84 -14.81
C VAL A 140 3.09 -0.28 -15.77
N VAL A 141 3.43 -0.15 -17.06
CA VAL A 141 2.48 0.33 -18.08
C VAL A 141 1.27 -0.59 -18.19
N LEU A 142 1.51 -1.90 -18.23
CA LEU A 142 0.45 -2.93 -18.31
C LEU A 142 -0.50 -2.83 -17.09
N LEU A 143 0.05 -2.72 -15.88
CA LEU A 143 -0.75 -2.63 -14.66
C LEU A 143 -1.57 -1.35 -14.62
N LEU A 144 -0.97 -0.20 -14.96
CA LEU A 144 -1.67 1.08 -14.96
C LEU A 144 -2.77 1.13 -16.04
N ALA A 145 -2.42 0.79 -17.27
CA ALA A 145 -3.38 0.78 -18.38
C ALA A 145 -4.47 -0.29 -18.15
N GLY A 146 -4.07 -1.50 -17.74
CA GLY A 146 -4.99 -2.59 -17.45
C GLY A 146 -5.97 -2.27 -16.32
N TYR A 147 -5.49 -1.66 -15.23
CA TYR A 147 -6.34 -1.21 -14.13
C TYR A 147 -7.33 -0.12 -14.58
N TRP A 148 -6.87 0.86 -15.34
CA TRP A 148 -7.72 1.91 -15.88
C TRP A 148 -8.79 1.36 -16.84
N LEU A 149 -8.41 0.47 -17.76
CA LEU A 149 -9.34 -0.19 -18.68
C LEU A 149 -10.34 -1.08 -17.93
N PHE A 150 -9.86 -1.83 -16.93
CA PHE A 150 -10.72 -2.68 -16.11
C PHE A 150 -11.80 -1.87 -15.38
N LEU A 151 -11.42 -0.78 -14.73
CA LEU A 151 -12.34 0.06 -13.96
C LEU A 151 -13.33 0.83 -14.83
N GLY A 152 -12.97 1.16 -16.07
CA GLY A 152 -13.76 2.06 -16.92
C GLY A 152 -14.58 1.38 -18.01
N PHE A 153 -14.20 0.18 -18.46
CA PHE A 153 -14.75 -0.38 -19.67
C PHE A 153 -15.36 -1.78 -19.53
N ILE A 154 -15.06 -2.50 -18.44
CA ILE A 154 -15.63 -3.85 -18.26
C ILE A 154 -17.02 -3.72 -17.64
N PRO A 155 -18.10 -4.10 -18.34
CA PRO A 155 -19.46 -4.03 -17.81
C PRO A 155 -19.65 -5.03 -16.66
N PHE A 156 -20.59 -4.75 -15.76
CA PHE A 156 -21.02 -5.67 -14.73
C PHE A 156 -21.87 -6.83 -15.31
N ALA A 157 -22.08 -7.87 -14.52
CA ALA A 157 -22.87 -9.03 -14.93
C ALA A 157 -24.33 -8.69 -15.26
N ASP A 158 -24.86 -7.59 -14.72
CA ASP A 158 -26.19 -7.07 -14.98
C ASP A 158 -26.25 -6.18 -16.26
N GLY A 159 -25.12 -6.03 -16.99
CA GLY A 159 -24.98 -5.19 -18.16
C GLY A 159 -24.81 -3.70 -17.87
N SER A 160 -24.77 -3.28 -16.61
CA SER A 160 -24.53 -1.88 -16.27
C SER A 160 -23.10 -1.46 -16.60
N LEU A 161 -22.94 -0.22 -17.10
CA LEU A 161 -21.62 0.35 -17.38
C LEU A 161 -20.95 0.79 -16.07
N PRO A 162 -19.64 0.54 -15.92
CA PRO A 162 -18.91 0.96 -14.75
C PRO A 162 -18.75 2.47 -14.66
N THR A 163 -18.57 2.98 -13.45
CA THR A 163 -18.30 4.39 -13.19
C THR A 163 -17.09 4.55 -12.29
N TYR A 164 -16.36 5.68 -12.46
CA TYR A 164 -15.29 6.09 -11.55
C TYR A 164 -15.82 6.80 -10.29
N ASN A 165 -17.10 7.15 -10.26
CA ASN A 165 -17.70 7.78 -9.09
C ASN A 165 -17.92 6.79 -7.95
N ARG A 166 -18.13 7.30 -6.76
CA ARG A 166 -18.47 6.49 -5.58
C ARG A 166 -19.92 6.01 -5.69
N ALA A 167 -20.11 4.88 -6.37
CA ALA A 167 -21.43 4.30 -6.64
C ALA A 167 -21.36 2.77 -6.56
N SER A 168 -22.53 2.10 -6.56
CA SER A 168 -22.63 0.66 -6.52
C SER A 168 -22.00 -0.04 -7.73
N ASN A 169 -22.07 0.62 -8.91
CA ASN A 169 -21.45 0.18 -10.17
C ASN A 169 -19.98 0.64 -10.32
N ASN A 170 -19.25 0.84 -9.23
CA ASN A 170 -17.81 1.04 -9.22
C ASN A 170 -17.10 -0.27 -8.90
N TRP A 171 -16.22 -0.75 -9.78
CA TRP A 171 -15.52 -2.02 -9.62
C TRP A 171 -14.64 -2.09 -8.37
N ALA A 172 -13.98 -1.01 -7.97
CA ALA A 172 -13.17 -1.00 -6.77
C ALA A 172 -14.05 -1.23 -5.54
N ASN A 173 -15.17 -0.48 -5.44
CA ASN A 173 -16.14 -0.64 -4.35
C ASN A 173 -16.79 -2.05 -4.35
N TYR A 174 -17.14 -2.56 -5.53
CA TYR A 174 -17.74 -3.88 -5.67
C TYR A 174 -16.80 -5.00 -5.21
N ILE A 175 -15.53 -4.97 -5.61
CA ILE A 175 -14.53 -5.96 -5.20
C ILE A 175 -14.27 -5.87 -3.71
N ASP A 176 -14.09 -4.66 -3.17
CA ASP A 176 -13.85 -4.46 -1.75
C ASP A 176 -14.98 -5.00 -0.89
N LEU A 177 -16.24 -4.75 -1.26
CA LEU A 177 -17.40 -5.27 -0.56
C LEU A 177 -17.52 -6.80 -0.64
N ASN A 178 -17.25 -7.40 -1.80
CA ASN A 178 -17.40 -8.85 -1.99
C ASN A 178 -16.21 -9.65 -1.42
N VAL A 179 -14.99 -9.10 -1.46
CA VAL A 179 -13.78 -9.81 -1.02
C VAL A 179 -13.48 -9.55 0.45
N LEU A 180 -13.58 -8.31 0.89
CA LEU A 180 -13.22 -7.89 2.23
C LEU A 180 -14.43 -7.81 3.17
N GLY A 181 -15.59 -7.42 2.66
CA GLY A 181 -16.83 -7.37 3.44
C GLY A 181 -16.66 -6.58 4.74
N LYS A 182 -16.83 -7.27 5.88
CA LYS A 182 -16.68 -6.68 7.22
C LYS A 182 -15.22 -6.35 7.62
N HIS A 183 -14.23 -6.79 6.84
CA HIS A 183 -12.80 -6.62 7.11
C HIS A 183 -12.17 -5.39 6.45
N MET A 184 -12.99 -4.46 5.96
CA MET A 184 -12.55 -3.20 5.35
C MET A 184 -12.05 -2.18 6.36
#